data_216b2cd3e530b1d9097fb87b4bfcc0db
#
_entry.id   216b2cd3e530b1d9097fb87b4bfcc0db
#
_cell.length_a   1.000
_cell.length_b   1.000
_cell.length_c   1.000
_cell.angle_alpha   90.00
_cell.angle_beta   90.00
_cell.angle_gamma   90.00
#
_symmetry.space_group_name_H-M   'P 1'
#
loop_
_entity.id
_entity.type
_entity.pdbx_description
1 polymer ?
#
loop_
_entity_poly.entity_id
_entity_poly.type
_entity_poly.pdbx_seq_one_letter_code
_entity_poly.pdbx_strand_id
1 'polypeptide(L)'
;MTERPAGTPAVSLYVLALLTLLHTLSLTDRFLIAAFGTQISLDLGLTNQQFGLVTGLAFTVFYASAGPVAGLLVDRFGPGRLLGSGVLIWSAMTGLTGMAKSFLGLWLPRTLVGVGEAILIPAASKILSARFDGRHSATVFGLFFMGGHLGVGLAYQLGGGQLFGGETQTWRDAFLQLGALGCALGLLVWLSVRWLGVSPLQAADSGASGATRTLIQTFVTTCRENRRLQLALLALALVHVLYAGMQFLQIWLVQDKGFAPGEASALYGQVHLLTAIPASLLGGIAADQFAQRFGQSRALFVAIVLLLCLPLIVAFRLSSPDSSLFMVGMVVSVFAFTFPYGAMVASLIAEAPQAIKALVMAAALFCANVGVIGVGAFMIGASADWMAASNVAAPMTSALLGADALLILAIVVYLLLHRAITTRVEE
;
A
#
# COMPACT_ATOMS: atom_id res chain seq x y z
N MET A 1 -28.62 5.28 25.73
CA MET A 1 -28.94 4.91 24.33
C MET A 1 -29.17 6.21 23.60
N THR A 2 -28.11 6.79 23.04
CA THR A 2 -28.19 8.00 22.20
C THR A 2 -28.50 7.55 20.79
N GLU A 3 -29.65 7.98 20.26
CA GLU A 3 -30.03 7.74 18.87
C GLU A 3 -28.93 8.17 17.94
N ARG A 4 -28.40 7.20 17.18
CA ARG A 4 -27.49 7.49 16.05
C ARG A 4 -28.30 8.32 15.06
N PRO A 5 -27.81 9.45 14.55
CA PRO A 5 -28.42 10.07 13.39
C PRO A 5 -28.24 9.08 12.24
N ALA A 6 -29.22 8.24 12.01
CA ALA A 6 -29.30 7.39 10.84
C ALA A 6 -29.38 8.32 9.61
N GLY A 7 -28.22 8.62 9.02
CA GLY A 7 -28.22 9.23 7.69
C GLY A 7 -29.01 8.30 6.77
N THR A 8 -29.80 8.87 5.86
CA THR A 8 -30.53 8.07 4.89
C THR A 8 -29.55 7.11 4.18
N PRO A 9 -29.98 5.91 3.74
CA PRO A 9 -29.13 4.97 3.00
C PRO A 9 -28.34 5.63 1.86
N ALA A 10 -28.96 6.61 1.18
CA ALA A 10 -28.33 7.41 0.13
C ALA A 10 -27.10 8.21 0.62
N VAL A 11 -27.17 8.84 1.80
CA VAL A 11 -26.03 9.58 2.39
C VAL A 11 -24.91 8.62 2.80
N SER A 12 -25.25 7.44 3.34
CA SER A 12 -24.25 6.44 3.71
C SER A 12 -23.51 5.91 2.48
N LEU A 13 -24.22 5.64 1.38
CA LEU A 13 -23.65 5.22 0.11
C LEU A 13 -22.76 6.32 -0.50
N TYR A 14 -23.22 7.57 -0.49
CA TYR A 14 -22.42 8.72 -0.93
C TYR A 14 -21.10 8.82 -0.16
N VAL A 15 -21.15 8.69 1.17
CA VAL A 15 -19.94 8.76 2.01
C VAL A 15 -18.99 7.62 1.69
N LEU A 16 -19.49 6.38 1.54
CA LEU A 16 -18.65 5.24 1.14
C LEU A 16 -18.01 5.48 -0.23
N ALA A 17 -18.78 5.90 -1.22
CA ALA A 17 -18.28 6.20 -2.56
C ALA A 17 -17.22 7.31 -2.55
N LEU A 18 -17.44 8.39 -1.81
CA LEU A 18 -16.49 9.49 -1.66
C LEU A 18 -15.19 9.03 -1.01
N LEU A 19 -15.26 8.25 0.08
CA LEU A 19 -14.07 7.73 0.75
C LEU A 19 -13.30 6.72 -0.12
N THR A 20 -14.02 5.87 -0.86
CA THR A 20 -13.41 4.95 -1.84
C THR A 20 -12.71 5.74 -2.95
N LEU A 21 -13.33 6.80 -3.47
CA LEU A 21 -12.72 7.68 -4.47
C LEU A 21 -11.46 8.38 -3.94
N LEU A 22 -11.48 8.84 -2.68
CA LEU A 22 -10.29 9.42 -2.04
C LEU A 22 -9.17 8.39 -1.85
N HIS A 23 -9.51 7.15 -1.53
CA HIS A 23 -8.53 6.08 -1.44
C HIS A 23 -7.95 5.72 -2.82
N THR A 24 -8.79 5.72 -3.87
CA THR A 24 -8.34 5.60 -5.25
C THR A 24 -7.39 6.72 -5.62
N LEU A 25 -7.74 7.98 -5.34
CA LEU A 25 -6.89 9.15 -5.59
C LEU A 25 -5.54 9.04 -4.88
N SER A 26 -5.53 8.65 -3.60
CA SER A 26 -4.30 8.48 -2.80
C SER A 26 -3.35 7.45 -3.43
N LEU A 27 -3.85 6.27 -3.80
CA LEU A 27 -3.01 5.25 -4.45
C LEU A 27 -2.63 5.62 -5.88
N THR A 28 -3.49 6.36 -6.61
CA THR A 28 -3.13 6.92 -7.92
C THR A 28 -1.94 7.88 -7.77
N ASP A 29 -1.98 8.81 -6.84
CA ASP A 29 -0.88 9.74 -6.57
C ASP A 29 0.40 9.01 -6.17
N ARG A 30 0.29 8.05 -5.28
CA ARG A 30 1.44 7.28 -4.79
C ARG A 30 2.17 6.53 -5.90
N PHE A 31 1.43 5.93 -6.84
CA PHE A 31 2.01 5.14 -7.93
C PHE A 31 2.24 5.92 -9.22
N LEU A 32 1.74 7.16 -9.34
CA LEU A 32 1.93 7.97 -10.53
C LEU A 32 3.43 8.21 -10.82
N ILE A 33 4.23 8.40 -9.77
CA ILE A 33 5.69 8.55 -9.92
C ILE A 33 6.36 7.29 -10.48
N ALA A 34 5.90 6.11 -10.07
CA ALA A 34 6.39 4.83 -10.58
C ALA A 34 5.94 4.59 -12.04
N ALA A 35 4.72 5.02 -12.38
CA ALA A 35 4.17 4.91 -13.72
C ALA A 35 4.88 5.79 -14.76
N PHE A 36 5.49 6.91 -14.33
CA PHE A 36 6.30 7.79 -15.16
C PHE A 36 7.80 7.69 -14.85
N GLY A 37 8.24 6.61 -14.20
CA GLY A 37 9.57 6.49 -13.63
C GLY A 37 10.70 6.81 -14.59
N THR A 38 10.69 6.27 -15.80
CA THR A 38 11.70 6.55 -16.83
C THR A 38 11.69 8.00 -17.28
N GLN A 39 10.51 8.58 -17.53
CA GLN A 39 10.40 9.98 -17.96
C GLN A 39 10.95 10.94 -16.89
N ILE A 40 10.56 10.72 -15.62
CA ILE A 40 11.00 11.54 -14.48
C ILE A 40 12.51 11.41 -14.29
N SER A 41 13.05 10.19 -14.34
CA SER A 41 14.48 9.94 -14.15
C SER A 41 15.33 10.58 -15.25
N LEU A 42 14.90 10.51 -16.50
CA LEU A 42 15.59 11.16 -17.62
C LEU A 42 15.51 12.67 -17.55
N ASP A 43 14.34 13.22 -17.28
CA ASP A 43 14.11 14.68 -17.26
C ASP A 43 14.83 15.40 -16.11
N LEU A 44 14.94 14.75 -14.95
CA LEU A 44 15.60 15.31 -13.77
C LEU A 44 17.04 14.78 -13.55
N GLY A 45 17.53 13.89 -14.40
CA GLY A 45 18.85 13.30 -14.30
C GLY A 45 19.03 12.44 -13.04
N LEU A 46 17.99 11.70 -12.64
CA LEU A 46 18.02 10.90 -11.41
C LEU A 46 18.71 9.54 -11.65
N THR A 47 19.52 9.13 -10.68
CA THR A 47 19.97 7.74 -10.57
C THR A 47 18.84 6.84 -10.08
N ASN A 48 18.92 5.53 -10.29
CA ASN A 48 17.92 4.59 -9.75
C ASN A 48 17.88 4.65 -8.21
N GLN A 49 19.01 4.87 -7.55
CA GLN A 49 19.09 5.08 -6.11
C GLN A 49 18.27 6.31 -5.66
N GLN A 50 18.44 7.45 -6.34
CA GLN A 50 17.69 8.67 -6.07
C GLN A 50 16.19 8.46 -6.33
N PHE A 51 15.83 7.76 -7.40
CA PHE A 51 14.44 7.40 -7.67
C PHE A 51 13.85 6.53 -6.56
N GLY A 52 14.57 5.52 -6.09
CA GLY A 52 14.17 4.68 -4.96
C GLY A 52 14.02 5.46 -3.64
N LEU A 53 14.87 6.49 -3.40
CA LEU A 53 14.70 7.40 -2.27
C LEU A 53 13.38 8.17 -2.33
N VAL A 54 13.02 8.69 -3.49
CA VAL A 54 11.80 9.50 -3.66
C VAL A 54 10.54 8.63 -3.60
N THR A 55 10.52 7.48 -4.28
CA THR A 55 9.35 6.58 -4.30
C THR A 55 9.19 5.78 -3.02
N GLY A 56 10.29 5.49 -2.34
CA GLY A 56 10.34 4.73 -1.11
C GLY A 56 10.39 5.61 0.13
N LEU A 57 11.60 5.90 0.62
CA LEU A 57 11.83 6.50 1.93
C LEU A 57 11.20 7.89 2.11
N ALA A 58 11.24 8.76 1.08
CA ALA A 58 10.68 10.09 1.17
C ALA A 58 9.21 10.10 1.55
N PHE A 59 8.44 9.18 0.99
CA PHE A 59 7.03 9.03 1.27
C PHE A 59 6.80 8.19 2.54
N THR A 60 7.39 6.98 2.62
CA THR A 60 7.00 5.98 3.62
C THR A 60 7.35 6.37 5.04
N VAL A 61 8.51 7.02 5.25
CA VAL A 61 8.94 7.48 6.59
C VAL A 61 7.96 8.51 7.14
N PHE A 62 7.61 9.51 6.35
CA PHE A 62 6.71 10.59 6.79
C PHE A 62 5.26 10.12 6.91
N TYR A 63 4.79 9.28 5.98
CA TYR A 63 3.49 8.62 6.06
C TYR A 63 3.34 7.80 7.34
N ALA A 64 4.30 6.91 7.62
CA ALA A 64 4.25 6.02 8.77
C ALA A 64 4.42 6.77 10.11
N SER A 65 5.27 7.80 10.15
CA SER A 65 5.48 8.61 11.35
C SER A 65 4.30 9.55 11.63
N ALA A 66 3.63 10.06 10.59
CA ALA A 66 2.47 10.93 10.73
C ALA A 66 1.19 10.17 11.12
N GLY A 67 1.08 8.86 10.80
CA GLY A 67 -0.12 8.06 11.04
C GLY A 67 -0.64 8.08 12.48
N PRO A 68 0.19 7.80 13.50
CA PRO A 68 -0.23 7.89 14.91
C PRO A 68 -0.69 9.29 15.33
N VAL A 69 0.01 10.33 14.85
CA VAL A 69 -0.35 11.72 15.11
C VAL A 69 -1.67 12.08 14.42
N ALA A 70 -1.85 11.62 13.19
CA ALA A 70 -3.10 11.81 12.43
C ALA A 70 -4.29 11.20 13.17
N GLY A 71 -4.15 10.00 13.75
CA GLY A 71 -5.19 9.37 14.56
C GLY A 71 -5.62 10.25 15.73
N LEU A 72 -4.67 10.79 16.50
CA LEU A 72 -4.95 11.71 17.62
C LEU A 72 -5.62 13.01 17.15
N LEU A 73 -5.16 13.56 16.03
CA LEU A 73 -5.77 14.76 15.46
C LEU A 73 -7.19 14.52 14.96
N VAL A 74 -7.46 13.35 14.36
CA VAL A 74 -8.81 12.92 13.95
C VAL A 74 -9.76 12.86 15.15
N ASP A 75 -9.28 12.39 16.29
CA ASP A 75 -10.09 12.35 17.52
C ASP A 75 -10.36 13.74 18.08
N ARG A 76 -9.39 14.63 18.02
CA ARG A 76 -9.49 15.99 18.59
C ARG A 76 -10.30 16.95 17.71
N PHE A 77 -10.06 16.97 16.40
CA PHE A 77 -10.61 17.97 15.45
C PHE A 77 -11.80 17.46 14.65
N GLY A 78 -12.07 16.15 14.72
CA GLY A 78 -13.12 15.47 13.97
C GLY A 78 -12.62 15.00 12.58
N PRO A 79 -13.09 13.81 12.15
CA PRO A 79 -12.57 13.14 10.96
C PRO A 79 -12.81 13.91 9.67
N GLY A 80 -13.97 14.54 9.50
CA GLY A 80 -14.35 15.19 8.24
C GLY A 80 -13.50 16.43 7.93
N ARG A 81 -13.29 17.32 8.93
CA ARG A 81 -12.47 18.54 8.75
C ARG A 81 -11.00 18.19 8.48
N LEU A 82 -10.47 17.26 9.27
CA LEU A 82 -9.08 16.88 9.13
C LEU A 82 -8.82 16.15 7.80
N LEU A 83 -9.76 15.29 7.38
CA LEU A 83 -9.69 14.62 6.08
C LEU A 83 -9.66 15.64 4.94
N GLY A 84 -10.59 16.62 4.92
CA GLY A 84 -10.61 17.65 3.89
C GLY A 84 -9.31 18.44 3.83
N SER A 85 -8.75 18.83 4.99
CA SER A 85 -7.45 19.52 5.06
C SER A 85 -6.31 18.62 4.57
N GLY A 86 -6.29 17.35 4.95
CA GLY A 86 -5.31 16.38 4.47
C GLY A 86 -5.34 16.25 2.96
N VAL A 87 -6.55 16.04 2.37
CA VAL A 87 -6.73 15.94 0.91
C VAL A 87 -6.20 17.19 0.21
N LEU A 88 -6.51 18.39 0.69
CA LEU A 88 -6.03 19.63 0.10
C LEU A 88 -4.49 19.75 0.17
N ILE A 89 -3.89 19.39 1.32
CA ILE A 89 -2.44 19.46 1.50
C ILE A 89 -1.75 18.49 0.53
N TRP A 90 -2.10 17.18 0.55
CA TRP A 90 -1.39 16.25 -0.32
C TRP A 90 -1.62 16.54 -1.80
N SER A 91 -2.83 16.96 -2.18
CA SER A 91 -3.12 17.28 -3.58
C SER A 91 -2.38 18.53 -4.08
N ALA A 92 -2.24 19.55 -3.24
CA ALA A 92 -1.40 20.69 -3.56
C ALA A 92 0.08 20.26 -3.73
N MET A 93 0.58 19.38 -2.86
CA MET A 93 1.95 18.84 -2.97
C MET A 93 2.11 17.96 -4.20
N THR A 94 1.07 17.21 -4.59
CA THR A 94 1.04 16.48 -5.86
C THR A 94 1.20 17.43 -7.05
N GLY A 95 0.44 18.51 -7.08
CA GLY A 95 0.60 19.55 -8.12
C GLY A 95 2.01 20.15 -8.13
N LEU A 96 2.58 20.46 -6.95
CA LEU A 96 3.95 20.94 -6.82
C LEU A 96 4.99 19.92 -7.30
N THR A 97 4.73 18.61 -7.12
CA THR A 97 5.57 17.55 -7.68
C THR A 97 5.70 17.70 -9.20
N GLY A 98 4.62 18.01 -9.92
CA GLY A 98 4.63 18.27 -11.36
C GLY A 98 5.46 19.49 -11.79
N MET A 99 5.75 20.40 -10.87
CA MET A 99 6.58 21.59 -11.11
C MET A 99 8.07 21.38 -10.77
N ALA A 100 8.47 20.18 -10.31
CA ALA A 100 9.83 19.90 -9.89
C ALA A 100 10.84 20.03 -11.05
N LYS A 101 11.99 20.65 -10.77
CA LYS A 101 13.12 20.85 -11.71
C LYS A 101 14.42 20.23 -11.20
N SER A 102 14.36 19.50 -10.08
CA SER A 102 15.53 18.88 -9.45
C SER A 102 15.09 17.76 -8.51
N PHE A 103 16.04 16.94 -8.06
CA PHE A 103 15.82 15.92 -7.02
C PHE A 103 15.14 16.51 -5.77
N LEU A 104 15.65 17.61 -5.22
CA LEU A 104 15.08 18.23 -4.03
C LEU A 104 13.67 18.78 -4.27
N GLY A 105 13.44 19.37 -5.46
CA GLY A 105 12.12 19.85 -5.88
C GLY A 105 11.09 18.74 -6.02
N LEU A 106 11.55 17.50 -6.28
CA LEU A 106 10.71 16.31 -6.30
C LEU A 106 10.54 15.71 -4.89
N TRP A 107 11.64 15.60 -4.13
CA TRP A 107 11.69 14.96 -2.83
C TRP A 107 10.85 15.66 -1.76
N LEU A 108 10.93 16.99 -1.66
CA LEU A 108 10.20 17.76 -0.64
C LEU A 108 8.67 17.66 -0.76
N PRO A 109 8.04 17.87 -1.93
CA PRO A 109 6.60 17.65 -2.05
C PRO A 109 6.19 16.20 -1.72
N ARG A 110 6.97 15.20 -2.12
CA ARG A 110 6.67 13.79 -1.85
C ARG A 110 6.65 13.43 -0.36
N THR A 111 7.53 14.05 0.46
CA THR A 111 7.46 13.91 1.92
C THR A 111 6.16 14.47 2.49
N LEU A 112 5.73 15.64 2.02
CA LEU A 112 4.51 16.29 2.50
C LEU A 112 3.23 15.59 2.00
N VAL A 113 3.26 14.99 0.81
CA VAL A 113 2.19 14.07 0.37
C VAL A 113 2.01 12.96 1.40
N GLY A 114 3.10 12.31 1.86
CA GLY A 114 3.04 11.26 2.87
C GLY A 114 2.37 11.71 4.18
N VAL A 115 2.67 12.92 4.64
CA VAL A 115 2.04 13.51 5.85
C VAL A 115 0.53 13.73 5.65
N GLY A 116 0.13 14.28 4.51
CA GLY A 116 -1.28 14.55 4.19
C GLY A 116 -2.10 13.27 4.06
N GLU A 117 -1.58 12.27 3.34
CA GLU A 117 -2.25 10.98 3.13
C GLU A 117 -2.40 10.14 4.40
N ALA A 118 -1.52 10.32 5.39
CA ALA A 118 -1.58 9.59 6.66
C ALA A 118 -2.89 9.81 7.42
N ILE A 119 -3.64 10.87 7.11
CA ILE A 119 -4.93 11.20 7.71
C ILE A 119 -6.07 10.34 7.16
N LEU A 120 -5.95 9.86 5.92
CA LEU A 120 -7.04 9.20 5.20
C LEU A 120 -7.58 7.97 5.93
N ILE A 121 -6.71 7.01 6.25
CA ILE A 121 -7.12 5.73 6.85
C ILE A 121 -7.78 5.92 8.23
N PRO A 122 -7.19 6.65 9.20
CA PRO A 122 -7.82 6.90 10.49
C PRO A 122 -9.17 7.61 10.38
N ALA A 123 -9.25 8.64 9.52
CA ALA A 123 -10.49 9.39 9.32
C ALA A 123 -11.58 8.55 8.67
N ALA A 124 -11.26 7.84 7.58
CA ALA A 124 -12.18 6.95 6.88
C ALA A 124 -12.69 5.83 7.80
N SER A 125 -11.80 5.19 8.54
CA SER A 125 -12.15 4.12 9.48
C SER A 125 -13.16 4.62 10.53
N LYS A 126 -12.95 5.80 11.10
CA LYS A 126 -13.85 6.40 12.07
C LYS A 126 -15.22 6.74 11.46
N ILE A 127 -15.23 7.32 10.26
CA ILE A 127 -16.47 7.69 9.55
C ILE A 127 -17.27 6.43 9.19
N LEU A 128 -16.63 5.42 8.58
CA LEU A 128 -17.29 4.19 8.15
C LEU A 128 -17.84 3.39 9.34
N SER A 129 -17.03 3.21 10.40
CA SER A 129 -17.47 2.49 11.61
C SER A 129 -18.62 3.16 12.34
N ALA A 130 -18.74 4.49 12.24
CA ALA A 130 -19.87 5.21 12.85
C ALA A 130 -21.16 5.11 12.04
N ARG A 131 -21.07 4.85 10.72
CA ARG A 131 -22.23 4.87 9.80
C ARG A 131 -22.80 3.51 9.48
N PHE A 132 -21.97 2.49 9.46
CA PHE A 132 -22.39 1.16 9.04
C PHE A 132 -22.39 0.20 10.22
N ASP A 133 -23.43 -0.64 10.29
CA ASP A 133 -23.55 -1.66 11.32
C ASP A 133 -22.45 -2.72 11.19
N GLY A 134 -22.05 -3.31 12.31
CA GLY A 134 -21.01 -4.33 12.37
C GLY A 134 -21.22 -5.52 11.43
N ARG A 135 -22.47 -5.83 11.06
CA ARG A 135 -22.83 -6.88 10.09
C ARG A 135 -22.28 -6.62 8.68
N HIS A 136 -22.21 -5.36 8.27
CA HIS A 136 -21.77 -4.94 6.93
C HIS A 136 -20.33 -4.40 6.94
N SER A 137 -19.67 -4.37 8.08
CA SER A 137 -18.34 -3.77 8.24
C SER A 137 -17.34 -4.35 7.27
N ALA A 138 -17.24 -5.68 7.13
CA ALA A 138 -16.30 -6.33 6.23
C ALA A 138 -16.52 -5.92 4.76
N THR A 139 -17.78 -5.89 4.29
CA THR A 139 -18.11 -5.47 2.91
C THR A 139 -17.77 -4.00 2.67
N VAL A 140 -18.11 -3.13 3.63
CA VAL A 140 -17.86 -1.69 3.54
C VAL A 140 -16.37 -1.39 3.48
N PHE A 141 -15.57 -1.99 4.37
CA PHE A 141 -14.12 -1.83 4.34
C PHE A 141 -13.49 -2.50 3.11
N GLY A 142 -14.02 -3.64 2.67
CA GLY A 142 -13.59 -4.29 1.42
C GLY A 142 -13.77 -3.38 0.22
N LEU A 143 -14.93 -2.75 0.07
CA LEU A 143 -15.20 -1.77 -1.00
C LEU A 143 -14.29 -0.54 -0.87
N PHE A 144 -14.08 -0.02 0.33
CA PHE A 144 -13.15 1.08 0.57
C PHE A 144 -11.72 0.73 0.14
N PHE A 145 -11.19 -0.43 0.57
CA PHE A 145 -9.83 -0.84 0.23
C PHE A 145 -9.65 -1.27 -1.23
N MET A 146 -10.73 -1.71 -1.91
CA MET A 146 -10.71 -1.95 -3.36
C MET A 146 -10.32 -0.69 -4.15
N GLY A 147 -10.68 0.51 -3.63
CA GLY A 147 -10.22 1.79 -4.18
C GLY A 147 -8.70 1.87 -4.33
N GLY A 148 -7.93 1.23 -3.44
CA GLY A 148 -6.48 1.18 -3.55
C GLY A 148 -5.99 0.47 -4.81
N HIS A 149 -6.53 -0.70 -5.13
CA HIS A 149 -6.17 -1.44 -6.36
C HIS A 149 -6.60 -0.69 -7.62
N LEU A 150 -7.78 -0.06 -7.59
CA LEU A 150 -8.21 0.84 -8.66
C LEU A 150 -7.20 1.98 -8.85
N GLY A 151 -6.74 2.60 -7.77
CA GLY A 151 -5.79 3.71 -7.82
C GLY A 151 -4.45 3.32 -8.42
N VAL A 152 -3.88 2.18 -8.04
CA VAL A 152 -2.64 1.67 -8.65
C VAL A 152 -2.81 1.48 -10.15
N GLY A 153 -3.86 0.78 -10.57
CA GLY A 153 -4.11 0.54 -11.99
C GLY A 153 -4.32 1.84 -12.78
N LEU A 154 -5.08 2.81 -12.23
CA LEU A 154 -5.30 4.11 -12.84
C LEU A 154 -4.01 4.92 -12.97
N ALA A 155 -3.11 4.88 -11.99
CA ALA A 155 -1.81 5.54 -12.08
C ALA A 155 -1.02 5.06 -13.30
N TYR A 156 -0.97 3.76 -13.51
CA TYR A 156 -0.28 3.18 -14.67
C TYR A 156 -1.02 3.40 -15.99
N GLN A 157 -2.35 3.47 -15.99
CA GLN A 157 -3.13 3.87 -17.18
C GLN A 157 -2.87 5.33 -17.57
N LEU A 158 -2.70 6.22 -16.58
CA LEU A 158 -2.27 7.59 -16.81
C LEU A 158 -0.85 7.64 -17.41
N GLY A 159 0.10 6.88 -16.83
CA GLY A 159 1.46 6.76 -17.35
C GLY A 159 1.55 6.17 -18.75
N GLY A 160 0.54 5.37 -19.14
CA GLY A 160 0.40 4.79 -20.47
C GLY A 160 -0.31 5.68 -21.49
N GLY A 161 -0.72 6.90 -21.10
CA GLY A 161 -1.45 7.80 -21.99
C GLY A 161 -2.88 7.35 -22.34
N GLN A 162 -3.43 6.36 -21.62
CA GLN A 162 -4.78 5.84 -21.87
C GLN A 162 -5.89 6.75 -21.33
N LEU A 163 -5.54 7.69 -20.44
CA LEU A 163 -6.44 8.63 -19.79
C LEU A 163 -5.90 10.05 -19.95
N PHE A 164 -6.76 11.04 -20.16
CA PHE A 164 -6.49 12.47 -20.06
C PHE A 164 -5.30 13.02 -20.89
N GLY A 165 -5.16 12.75 -22.17
CA GLY A 165 -4.16 13.47 -22.97
C GLY A 165 -3.43 12.65 -24.03
N GLY A 166 -3.65 11.35 -24.06
CA GLY A 166 -3.04 10.48 -25.06
C GLY A 166 -1.51 10.40 -24.96
N GLU A 167 -0.86 10.07 -26.06
CA GLU A 167 0.59 9.86 -26.15
C GLU A 167 1.43 11.11 -25.87
N THR A 168 0.82 12.30 -25.90
CA THR A 168 1.51 13.59 -25.66
C THR A 168 1.55 13.99 -24.18
N GLN A 169 0.88 13.25 -23.29
CA GLN A 169 0.84 13.59 -21.88
C GLN A 169 2.21 13.46 -21.23
N THR A 170 2.71 14.56 -20.66
CA THR A 170 3.93 14.55 -19.86
C THR A 170 3.62 14.16 -18.43
N TRP A 171 4.64 13.65 -17.69
CA TRP A 171 4.50 13.39 -16.28
C TRP A 171 4.11 14.65 -15.46
N ARG A 172 4.57 15.85 -15.91
CA ARG A 172 4.22 17.12 -15.27
C ARG A 172 2.73 17.41 -15.39
N ASP A 173 2.16 17.21 -16.57
CA ASP A 173 0.73 17.44 -16.82
C ASP A 173 -0.11 16.48 -15.97
N ALA A 174 0.28 15.21 -15.88
CA ALA A 174 -0.42 14.22 -15.08
C ALA A 174 -0.44 14.60 -13.58
N PHE A 175 0.70 15.04 -13.02
CA PHE A 175 0.77 15.50 -11.63
C PHE A 175 -0.02 16.79 -11.37
N LEU A 176 0.01 17.73 -12.29
CA LEU A 176 -0.76 18.98 -12.18
C LEU A 176 -2.26 18.71 -12.25
N GLN A 177 -2.71 17.88 -13.19
CA GLN A 177 -4.11 17.49 -13.34
C GLN A 177 -4.62 16.71 -12.12
N LEU A 178 -3.83 15.74 -11.64
CA LEU A 178 -4.19 14.94 -10.46
C LEU A 178 -4.23 15.83 -9.20
N GLY A 179 -3.29 16.74 -9.05
CA GLY A 179 -3.26 17.73 -7.96
C GLY A 179 -4.48 18.65 -7.98
N ALA A 180 -4.84 19.18 -9.16
CA ALA A 180 -6.04 20.00 -9.33
C ALA A 180 -7.33 19.24 -9.02
N LEU A 181 -7.49 18.01 -9.56
CA LEU A 181 -8.61 17.13 -9.26
C LEU A 181 -8.70 16.84 -7.75
N GLY A 182 -7.57 16.54 -7.12
CA GLY A 182 -7.52 16.26 -5.70
C GLY A 182 -7.87 17.48 -4.84
N CYS A 183 -7.44 18.68 -5.22
CA CYS A 183 -7.85 19.93 -4.55
C CYS A 183 -9.37 20.16 -4.70
N ALA A 184 -9.95 19.91 -5.86
CA ALA A 184 -11.40 19.99 -6.05
C ALA A 184 -12.15 18.98 -5.16
N LEU A 185 -11.67 17.73 -5.10
CA LEU A 185 -12.23 16.70 -4.19
C LEU A 185 -12.02 17.08 -2.72
N GLY A 186 -10.88 17.63 -2.33
CA GLY A 186 -10.63 18.12 -0.98
C GLY A 186 -11.61 19.22 -0.57
N LEU A 187 -11.90 20.14 -1.47
CA LEU A 187 -12.94 21.16 -1.27
C LEU A 187 -14.32 20.54 -1.15
N LEU A 188 -14.65 19.54 -2.00
CA LEU A 188 -15.90 18.79 -1.90
C LEU A 188 -16.05 18.10 -0.54
N VAL A 189 -14.97 17.46 -0.04
CA VAL A 189 -14.93 16.87 1.31
C VAL A 189 -15.20 17.94 2.36
N TRP A 190 -14.56 19.09 2.27
CA TRP A 190 -14.74 20.21 3.18
C TRP A 190 -16.21 20.72 3.21
N LEU A 191 -16.83 20.88 2.05
CA LEU A 191 -18.23 21.24 1.91
C LEU A 191 -19.17 20.13 2.44
N SER A 192 -18.73 18.89 2.36
CA SER A 192 -19.48 17.70 2.80
C SER A 192 -19.30 17.38 4.30
N VAL A 193 -18.52 18.15 5.06
CA VAL A 193 -18.19 17.87 6.48
C VAL A 193 -19.46 17.62 7.33
N ARG A 194 -20.55 18.36 7.10
CA ARG A 194 -21.83 18.17 7.79
C ARG A 194 -22.44 16.78 7.56
N TRP A 195 -22.23 16.16 6.40
CA TRP A 195 -22.71 14.82 6.07
C TRP A 195 -21.73 13.73 6.46
N LEU A 196 -20.43 14.05 6.51
CA LEU A 196 -19.39 13.18 7.03
C LEU A 196 -19.46 13.08 8.57
N GLY A 197 -20.32 13.89 9.19
CA GLY A 197 -20.38 14.20 10.62
C GLY A 197 -20.32 12.99 11.54
N VAL A 198 -19.15 12.81 12.13
CA VAL A 198 -18.95 12.18 13.43
C VAL A 198 -18.46 13.31 14.31
N SER A 199 -19.24 13.66 15.34
CA SER A 199 -18.84 14.68 16.30
C SER A 199 -17.47 14.33 16.88
N PRO A 200 -16.58 15.32 17.11
CA PRO A 200 -15.38 15.07 17.89
C PRO A 200 -15.82 14.36 19.17
N LEU A 201 -15.16 13.29 19.53
CA LEU A 201 -15.34 12.74 20.87
C LEU A 201 -15.06 13.90 21.82
N GLN A 202 -16.02 14.23 22.68
CA GLN A 202 -15.74 15.04 23.86
C GLN A 202 -14.50 14.40 24.47
N ALA A 203 -13.44 15.18 24.63
CA ALA A 203 -12.16 14.70 25.14
C ALA A 203 -12.47 13.86 26.39
N ALA A 204 -12.38 12.55 26.26
CA ALA A 204 -12.54 11.66 27.38
C ALA A 204 -11.48 12.10 28.38
N ASP A 205 -11.96 12.44 29.56
CA ASP A 205 -11.17 12.98 30.65
C ASP A 205 -9.82 12.30 30.79
N SER A 206 -8.82 13.12 31.01
CA SER A 206 -7.39 12.93 31.13
C SER A 206 -6.85 11.78 32.04
N GLY A 207 -7.54 10.66 32.10
CA GLY A 207 -7.01 9.38 32.60
C GLY A 207 -6.15 8.61 31.59
N ALA A 208 -6.04 9.11 30.35
CA ALA A 208 -5.44 8.42 29.19
C ALA A 208 -3.92 8.14 29.31
N SER A 209 -3.18 8.90 30.08
CA SER A 209 -1.72 8.76 30.17
C SER A 209 -1.29 7.42 30.79
N GLY A 210 -1.98 6.95 31.84
CA GLY A 210 -1.68 5.66 32.48
C GLY A 210 -2.07 4.47 31.58
N ALA A 211 -3.25 4.56 30.93
CA ALA A 211 -3.73 3.53 30.03
C ALA A 211 -2.83 3.37 28.78
N THR A 212 -2.37 4.49 28.20
CA THR A 212 -1.46 4.48 27.04
C THR A 212 -0.13 3.85 27.40
N ARG A 213 0.45 4.18 28.56
CA ARG A 213 1.70 3.58 29.06
C ARG A 213 1.57 2.06 29.23
N THR A 214 0.44 1.62 29.80
CA THR A 214 0.16 0.19 29.99
C THR A 214 0.03 -0.53 28.64
N LEU A 215 -0.65 0.06 27.64
CA LEU A 215 -0.79 -0.52 26.31
C LEU A 215 0.58 -0.65 25.60
N ILE A 216 1.42 0.38 25.70
CA ILE A 216 2.79 0.34 25.12
C ILE A 216 3.64 -0.73 25.84
N GLN A 217 3.58 -0.81 27.15
CA GLN A 217 4.28 -1.85 27.91
C GLN A 217 3.80 -3.24 27.51
N THR A 218 2.48 -3.46 27.46
CA THR A 218 1.89 -4.73 27.00
C THR A 218 2.35 -5.08 25.59
N PHE A 219 2.36 -4.12 24.67
CA PHE A 219 2.84 -4.32 23.30
C PHE A 219 4.30 -4.75 23.28
N VAL A 220 5.19 -4.02 23.96
CA VAL A 220 6.63 -4.33 24.01
C VAL A 220 6.88 -5.70 24.63
N THR A 221 6.22 -6.02 25.75
CA THR A 221 6.34 -7.31 26.42
C THR A 221 5.82 -8.44 25.50
N THR A 222 4.63 -8.29 24.92
CA THR A 222 4.08 -9.27 23.99
C THR A 222 4.98 -9.48 22.77
N CYS A 223 5.51 -8.40 22.17
CA CYS A 223 6.43 -8.52 21.03
C CYS A 223 7.74 -9.22 21.41
N ARG A 224 8.21 -9.12 22.67
CA ARG A 224 9.43 -9.81 23.13
C ARG A 224 9.20 -11.29 23.45
N GLU A 225 8.06 -11.62 24.01
CA GLU A 225 7.78 -12.95 24.57
C GLU A 225 7.01 -13.87 23.61
N ASN A 226 6.20 -13.29 22.69
CA ASN A 226 5.40 -14.05 21.75
C ASN A 226 6.13 -14.28 20.42
N ARG A 227 6.84 -15.41 20.32
CA ARG A 227 7.56 -15.82 19.10
C ARG A 227 6.67 -15.88 17.85
N ARG A 228 5.39 -16.26 17.99
CA ARG A 228 4.46 -16.33 16.84
C ARG A 228 4.15 -14.94 16.33
N LEU A 229 3.91 -13.98 17.22
CA LEU A 229 3.70 -12.60 16.85
C LEU A 229 4.94 -12.04 16.12
N GLN A 230 6.16 -12.34 16.62
CA GLN A 230 7.40 -11.94 15.94
C GLN A 230 7.50 -12.52 14.54
N LEU A 231 7.23 -13.82 14.39
CA LEU A 231 7.24 -14.48 13.08
C LEU A 231 6.17 -13.91 12.14
N ALA A 232 4.97 -13.65 12.63
CA ALA A 232 3.89 -13.06 11.83
C ALA A 232 4.21 -11.64 11.37
N LEU A 233 4.79 -10.79 12.23
CA LEU A 233 5.27 -9.45 11.88
C LEU A 233 6.36 -9.48 10.81
N LEU A 234 7.37 -10.33 11.01
CA LEU A 234 8.47 -10.49 10.06
C LEU A 234 7.98 -11.02 8.72
N ALA A 235 7.14 -12.07 8.72
CA ALA A 235 6.61 -12.68 7.52
C ALA A 235 5.80 -11.68 6.67
N LEU A 236 4.89 -10.95 7.31
CA LEU A 236 4.09 -9.92 6.64
C LEU A 236 4.98 -8.82 6.07
N ALA A 237 5.97 -8.35 6.83
CA ALA A 237 6.89 -7.31 6.36
C ALA A 237 7.68 -7.77 5.14
N LEU A 238 8.24 -8.99 5.16
CA LEU A 238 9.07 -9.51 4.06
C LEU A 238 8.32 -9.60 2.72
N VAL A 239 7.04 -9.97 2.70
CA VAL A 239 6.25 -10.04 1.45
C VAL A 239 6.09 -8.68 0.79
N HIS A 240 6.18 -7.58 1.56
CA HIS A 240 6.12 -6.23 1.00
C HIS A 240 7.32 -5.88 0.10
N VAL A 241 8.32 -6.75 -0.01
CA VAL A 241 9.40 -6.60 -1.01
C VAL A 241 8.84 -6.60 -2.45
N LEU A 242 7.76 -7.32 -2.71
CA LEU A 242 7.06 -7.26 -4.01
C LEU A 242 6.56 -5.84 -4.30
N TYR A 243 6.09 -5.14 -3.28
CA TYR A 243 5.62 -3.76 -3.40
C TYR A 243 6.79 -2.77 -3.62
N ALA A 244 7.96 -3.03 -3.00
CA ALA A 244 9.18 -2.28 -3.28
C ALA A 244 9.62 -2.46 -4.74
N GLY A 245 9.57 -3.68 -5.28
CA GLY A 245 9.88 -3.98 -6.67
C GLY A 245 8.92 -3.32 -7.67
N MET A 246 7.64 -3.17 -7.31
CA MET A 246 6.65 -2.47 -8.15
C MET A 246 7.02 -1.00 -8.44
N GLN A 247 7.78 -0.34 -7.56
CA GLN A 247 8.23 1.04 -7.78
C GLN A 247 9.16 1.16 -9.00
N PHE A 248 9.89 0.10 -9.34
CA PHE A 248 10.82 0.05 -10.46
C PHE A 248 10.28 -0.67 -11.68
N LEU A 249 9.06 -1.16 -11.65
CA LEU A 249 8.56 -2.05 -12.71
C LEU A 249 8.55 -1.39 -14.08
N GLN A 250 8.09 -0.14 -14.18
CA GLN A 250 8.07 0.60 -15.44
C GLN A 250 9.51 0.86 -15.95
N ILE A 251 10.42 1.29 -15.06
CA ILE A 251 11.84 1.51 -15.41
C ILE A 251 12.46 0.20 -15.91
N TRP A 252 12.23 -0.91 -15.24
CA TRP A 252 12.72 -2.23 -15.62
C TRP A 252 12.17 -2.68 -16.99
N LEU A 253 10.87 -2.51 -17.24
CA LEU A 253 10.26 -2.86 -18.52
C LEU A 253 10.85 -2.04 -19.67
N VAL A 254 11.20 -0.79 -19.43
CA VAL A 254 11.82 0.07 -20.43
C VAL A 254 13.32 -0.25 -20.60
N GLN A 255 14.08 -0.26 -19.51
CA GLN A 255 15.54 -0.37 -19.58
C GLN A 255 16.02 -1.76 -19.96
N ASP A 256 15.48 -2.81 -19.32
CA ASP A 256 15.97 -4.18 -19.49
C ASP A 256 15.11 -5.02 -20.47
N LYS A 257 13.85 -4.63 -20.69
CA LYS A 257 12.93 -5.38 -21.56
C LYS A 257 12.59 -4.69 -22.87
N GLY A 258 12.98 -3.42 -23.04
CA GLY A 258 12.89 -2.70 -24.31
C GLY A 258 11.49 -2.16 -24.66
N PHE A 259 10.56 -2.13 -23.72
CA PHE A 259 9.24 -1.51 -23.96
C PHE A 259 9.34 0.00 -24.12
N ALA A 260 8.43 0.59 -24.90
CA ALA A 260 8.22 2.03 -24.85
C ALA A 260 7.62 2.43 -23.46
N PRO A 261 8.00 3.61 -22.91
CA PRO A 261 7.56 3.98 -21.57
C PRO A 261 6.04 3.96 -21.35
N GLY A 262 5.26 4.46 -22.31
CA GLY A 262 3.79 4.45 -22.26
C GLY A 262 3.21 3.03 -22.36
N GLU A 263 3.77 2.21 -23.25
CA GLU A 263 3.37 0.81 -23.43
C GLU A 263 3.60 -0.01 -22.15
N ALA A 264 4.78 0.14 -21.53
CA ALA A 264 5.12 -0.52 -20.26
C ALA A 264 4.10 -0.20 -19.17
N SER A 265 3.74 1.07 -19.05
CA SER A 265 2.77 1.51 -18.06
C SER A 265 1.35 1.02 -18.39
N ALA A 266 0.88 1.18 -19.61
CA ALA A 266 -0.45 0.73 -20.02
C ALA A 266 -0.63 -0.78 -19.79
N LEU A 267 0.34 -1.59 -20.24
CA LEU A 267 0.33 -3.03 -20.08
C LEU A 267 0.22 -3.42 -18.60
N TYR A 268 1.10 -2.87 -17.77
CA TYR A 268 1.08 -3.20 -16.35
C TYR A 268 -0.21 -2.72 -15.65
N GLY A 269 -0.70 -1.53 -15.98
CA GLY A 269 -1.96 -1.02 -15.45
C GLY A 269 -3.15 -1.92 -15.76
N GLN A 270 -3.24 -2.45 -16.98
CA GLN A 270 -4.28 -3.42 -17.38
C GLN A 270 -4.15 -4.72 -16.59
N VAL A 271 -2.94 -5.30 -16.55
CA VAL A 271 -2.70 -6.53 -15.80
C VAL A 271 -3.02 -6.34 -14.31
N HIS A 272 -2.63 -5.21 -13.73
CA HIS A 272 -2.92 -4.92 -12.32
C HIS A 272 -4.44 -4.85 -12.05
N LEU A 273 -5.19 -4.09 -12.84
CA LEU A 273 -6.64 -3.97 -12.65
C LEU A 273 -7.37 -5.31 -12.80
N LEU A 274 -7.02 -6.09 -13.82
CA LEU A 274 -7.65 -7.37 -14.10
C LEU A 274 -7.27 -8.46 -13.09
N THR A 275 -6.12 -8.34 -12.44
CA THR A 275 -5.63 -9.36 -11.50
C THR A 275 -5.89 -8.98 -10.05
N ALA A 276 -5.53 -7.76 -9.61
CA ALA A 276 -5.51 -7.40 -8.20
C ALA A 276 -6.91 -7.37 -7.58
N ILE A 277 -7.91 -6.86 -8.32
CA ILE A 277 -9.29 -6.75 -7.83
C ILE A 277 -9.89 -8.14 -7.56
N PRO A 278 -9.97 -9.05 -8.53
CA PRO A 278 -10.51 -10.39 -8.26
C PRO A 278 -9.64 -11.19 -7.27
N ALA A 279 -8.31 -11.07 -7.34
CA ALA A 279 -7.42 -11.76 -6.41
C ALA A 279 -7.66 -11.33 -4.96
N SER A 280 -7.80 -10.05 -4.68
CA SER A 280 -8.05 -9.56 -3.32
C SER A 280 -9.40 -10.03 -2.76
N LEU A 281 -10.44 -10.11 -3.60
CA LEU A 281 -11.77 -10.59 -3.19
C LEU A 281 -11.78 -12.10 -2.95
N LEU A 282 -11.16 -12.86 -3.83
CA LEU A 282 -11.18 -14.34 -3.77
C LEU A 282 -10.19 -14.90 -2.74
N GLY A 283 -9.09 -14.18 -2.48
CA GLY A 283 -8.01 -14.67 -1.63
C GLY A 283 -8.42 -14.89 -0.17
N GLY A 284 -9.23 -14.00 0.39
CA GLY A 284 -9.78 -14.16 1.74
C GLY A 284 -10.68 -15.40 1.85
N ILE A 285 -11.58 -15.57 0.86
CA ILE A 285 -12.49 -16.71 0.80
C ILE A 285 -11.69 -18.02 0.67
N ALA A 286 -10.71 -18.05 -0.23
CA ALA A 286 -9.86 -19.23 -0.45
C ALA A 286 -9.08 -19.61 0.81
N ALA A 287 -8.52 -18.62 1.52
CA ALA A 287 -7.80 -18.86 2.77
C ALA A 287 -8.69 -19.44 3.89
N ASP A 288 -9.92 -18.93 4.01
CA ASP A 288 -10.88 -19.41 5.00
C ASP A 288 -11.37 -20.81 4.66
N GLN A 289 -11.68 -21.10 3.39
CA GLN A 289 -12.03 -22.46 2.93
C GLN A 289 -10.88 -23.44 3.12
N PHE A 290 -9.64 -23.02 2.85
CA PHE A 290 -8.45 -23.83 3.09
C PHE A 290 -8.33 -24.21 4.57
N ALA A 291 -8.45 -23.22 5.46
CA ALA A 291 -8.37 -23.46 6.90
C ALA A 291 -9.48 -24.38 7.41
N GLN A 292 -10.72 -24.19 6.94
CA GLN A 292 -11.86 -25.02 7.33
C GLN A 292 -11.78 -26.45 6.79
N ARG A 293 -11.43 -26.62 5.51
CA ARG A 293 -11.45 -27.93 4.84
C ARG A 293 -10.28 -28.82 5.25
N PHE A 294 -9.10 -28.24 5.45
CA PHE A 294 -7.88 -29.00 5.73
C PHE A 294 -7.44 -28.92 7.20
N GLY A 295 -8.12 -28.14 8.04
CA GLY A 295 -7.73 -27.94 9.45
C GLY A 295 -6.36 -27.27 9.62
N GLN A 296 -5.87 -26.56 8.59
CA GLN A 296 -4.53 -25.98 8.57
C GLN A 296 -4.55 -24.47 8.83
N SER A 297 -3.42 -23.93 9.27
CA SER A 297 -3.32 -22.48 9.52
C SER A 297 -3.33 -21.66 8.22
N ARG A 298 -3.84 -20.42 8.30
CA ARG A 298 -3.75 -19.45 7.20
C ARG A 298 -2.29 -19.14 6.82
N ALA A 299 -1.35 -19.29 7.77
CA ALA A 299 0.09 -19.11 7.51
C ALA A 299 0.60 -20.14 6.49
N LEU A 300 0.15 -21.41 6.59
CA LEU A 300 0.49 -22.43 5.59
C LEU A 300 -0.08 -22.10 4.21
N PHE A 301 -1.32 -21.60 4.14
CA PHE A 301 -1.92 -21.16 2.88
C PHE A 301 -1.05 -20.08 2.20
N VAL A 302 -0.62 -19.07 2.95
CA VAL A 302 0.28 -18.03 2.42
C VAL A 302 1.59 -18.62 1.92
N ALA A 303 2.22 -19.51 2.69
CA ALA A 303 3.48 -20.15 2.30
C ALA A 303 3.34 -20.95 0.99
N ILE A 304 2.25 -21.71 0.83
CA ILE A 304 1.97 -22.49 -0.40
C ILE A 304 1.77 -21.54 -1.59
N VAL A 305 0.96 -20.49 -1.45
CA VAL A 305 0.73 -19.52 -2.53
C VAL A 305 2.04 -18.89 -2.98
N LEU A 306 2.85 -18.39 -2.05
CA LEU A 306 4.14 -17.77 -2.38
C LEU A 306 5.12 -18.77 -3.01
N LEU A 307 5.17 -20.01 -2.51
CA LEU A 307 6.02 -21.09 -3.05
C LEU A 307 5.66 -21.41 -4.50
N LEU A 308 4.37 -21.46 -4.82
CA LEU A 308 3.89 -21.73 -6.19
C LEU A 308 4.11 -20.53 -7.11
N CYS A 309 4.02 -19.29 -6.60
CA CYS A 309 4.20 -18.08 -7.38
C CYS A 309 5.69 -17.76 -7.65
N LEU A 310 6.58 -18.07 -6.73
CA LEU A 310 7.99 -17.67 -6.81
C LEU A 310 8.69 -18.11 -8.09
N PRO A 311 8.60 -19.39 -8.57
CA PRO A 311 9.23 -19.80 -9.82
C PRO A 311 8.73 -19.00 -11.02
N LEU A 312 7.43 -18.64 -11.06
CA LEU A 312 6.85 -17.86 -12.14
C LEU A 312 7.25 -16.39 -12.07
N ILE A 313 7.45 -15.83 -10.87
CA ILE A 313 8.03 -14.49 -10.69
C ILE A 313 9.46 -14.46 -11.21
N VAL A 314 10.29 -15.44 -10.87
CA VAL A 314 11.66 -15.55 -11.39
C VAL A 314 11.66 -15.72 -12.92
N ALA A 315 10.78 -16.58 -13.43
CA ALA A 315 10.61 -16.76 -14.87
C ALA A 315 10.20 -15.46 -15.57
N PHE A 316 9.31 -14.66 -14.98
CA PHE A 316 8.94 -13.33 -15.48
C PHE A 316 10.15 -12.41 -15.63
N ARG A 317 11.05 -12.38 -14.64
CA ARG A 317 12.26 -11.56 -14.70
C ARG A 317 13.22 -12.01 -15.82
N LEU A 318 13.30 -13.31 -16.07
CA LEU A 318 14.27 -13.90 -17.01
C LEU A 318 13.74 -14.05 -18.43
N SER A 319 12.42 -14.12 -18.63
CA SER A 319 11.80 -14.32 -19.93
C SER A 319 11.90 -13.10 -20.86
N SER A 320 11.88 -13.34 -22.15
CA SER A 320 11.71 -12.29 -23.16
C SER A 320 10.25 -11.80 -23.19
N PRO A 321 10.01 -10.55 -23.59
CA PRO A 321 8.64 -9.98 -23.68
C PRO A 321 7.69 -10.77 -24.58
N ASP A 322 8.20 -11.40 -25.64
CA ASP A 322 7.39 -12.18 -26.59
C ASP A 322 6.95 -13.54 -26.05
N SER A 323 7.48 -13.94 -24.90
CA SER A 323 7.13 -15.22 -24.29
C SER A 323 5.79 -15.15 -23.56
N SER A 324 4.95 -16.17 -23.73
CA SER A 324 3.74 -16.34 -22.91
C SER A 324 4.05 -16.43 -21.42
N LEU A 325 5.23 -16.93 -21.07
CA LEU A 325 5.71 -17.02 -19.69
C LEU A 325 5.94 -15.64 -19.06
N PHE A 326 6.32 -14.64 -19.87
CA PHE A 326 6.45 -13.26 -19.42
C PHE A 326 5.09 -12.69 -18.95
N MET A 327 4.05 -12.86 -19.76
CA MET A 327 2.70 -12.40 -19.41
C MET A 327 2.12 -13.15 -18.20
N VAL A 328 2.26 -14.48 -18.17
CA VAL A 328 1.83 -15.29 -17.01
C VAL A 328 2.56 -14.85 -15.75
N GLY A 329 3.86 -14.65 -15.81
CA GLY A 329 4.66 -14.23 -14.67
C GLY A 329 4.32 -12.80 -14.19
N MET A 330 3.98 -11.89 -15.11
CA MET A 330 3.48 -10.55 -14.76
C MET A 330 2.16 -10.63 -13.97
N VAL A 331 1.20 -11.42 -14.43
CA VAL A 331 -0.05 -11.68 -13.72
C VAL A 331 0.22 -12.30 -12.34
N VAL A 332 1.08 -13.31 -12.28
CA VAL A 332 1.43 -14.01 -11.03
C VAL A 332 2.14 -13.08 -10.05
N SER A 333 2.96 -12.13 -10.52
CA SER A 333 3.63 -11.17 -9.64
C SER A 333 2.64 -10.25 -8.90
N VAL A 334 1.57 -9.82 -9.56
CA VAL A 334 0.46 -9.07 -8.95
C VAL A 334 -0.35 -9.97 -8.01
N PHE A 335 -0.68 -11.17 -8.47
CA PHE A 335 -1.45 -12.16 -7.72
C PHE A 335 -0.76 -12.58 -6.41
N ALA A 336 0.55 -12.80 -6.42
CA ALA A 336 1.34 -13.24 -5.27
C ALA A 336 1.28 -12.29 -4.07
N PHE A 337 1.09 -11.00 -4.31
CA PHE A 337 0.91 -10.02 -3.25
C PHE A 337 -0.57 -9.87 -2.84
N THR A 338 -1.46 -9.77 -3.82
CA THR A 338 -2.85 -9.37 -3.58
C THR A 338 -3.73 -10.51 -3.07
N PHE A 339 -3.54 -11.73 -3.61
CA PHE A 339 -4.36 -12.89 -3.25
C PHE A 339 -4.20 -13.35 -1.80
N PRO A 340 -2.99 -13.55 -1.25
CA PRO A 340 -2.84 -14.00 0.14
C PRO A 340 -2.92 -12.87 1.17
N TYR A 341 -3.06 -11.61 0.78
CA TYR A 341 -2.93 -10.47 1.69
C TYR A 341 -3.90 -10.50 2.88
N GLY A 342 -5.17 -10.86 2.64
CA GLY A 342 -6.16 -11.03 3.71
C GLY A 342 -5.74 -12.11 4.73
N ALA A 343 -5.17 -13.22 4.25
CA ALA A 343 -4.68 -14.29 5.11
C ALA A 343 -3.43 -13.88 5.91
N MET A 344 -2.54 -13.06 5.32
CA MET A 344 -1.37 -12.50 6.01
C MET A 344 -1.80 -11.65 7.21
N VAL A 345 -2.73 -10.71 6.97
CA VAL A 345 -3.28 -9.84 8.02
C VAL A 345 -4.02 -10.66 9.08
N ALA A 346 -4.86 -11.61 8.68
CA ALA A 346 -5.60 -12.46 9.60
C ALA A 346 -4.67 -13.31 10.48
N SER A 347 -3.57 -13.85 9.92
CA SER A 347 -2.55 -14.59 10.66
C SER A 347 -1.86 -13.72 11.72
N LEU A 348 -1.54 -12.48 11.39
CA LEU A 348 -0.93 -11.53 12.33
C LEU A 348 -1.89 -11.17 13.48
N ILE A 349 -3.13 -10.81 13.13
CA ILE A 349 -4.12 -10.37 14.12
C ILE A 349 -4.55 -11.51 15.07
N ALA A 350 -4.50 -12.75 14.59
CA ALA A 350 -4.80 -13.93 15.43
C ALA A 350 -3.81 -14.10 16.59
N GLU A 351 -2.54 -13.72 16.42
CA GLU A 351 -1.50 -13.83 17.43
C GLU A 351 -1.44 -12.63 18.40
N ALA A 352 -2.22 -11.59 18.14
CA ALA A 352 -2.23 -10.36 18.93
C ALA A 352 -3.33 -10.40 20.01
N PRO A 353 -3.03 -10.10 21.29
CA PRO A 353 -4.03 -9.86 22.32
C PRO A 353 -5.02 -8.76 21.91
N GLN A 354 -6.29 -8.92 22.27
CA GLN A 354 -7.38 -8.02 21.85
C GLN A 354 -7.06 -6.53 22.13
N ALA A 355 -6.47 -6.26 23.29
CA ALA A 355 -6.16 -4.90 23.74
C ALA A 355 -5.14 -4.15 22.87
N ILE A 356 -4.25 -4.88 22.17
CA ILE A 356 -3.13 -4.29 21.41
C ILE A 356 -3.19 -4.58 19.90
N LYS A 357 -4.28 -5.18 19.39
CA LYS A 357 -4.41 -5.51 17.94
C LYS A 357 -4.15 -4.33 17.02
N ALA A 358 -4.69 -3.16 17.37
CA ALA A 358 -4.49 -1.95 16.58
C ALA A 358 -3.02 -1.50 16.58
N LEU A 359 -2.34 -1.61 17.72
CA LEU A 359 -0.92 -1.24 17.86
C LEU A 359 -0.02 -2.22 17.11
N VAL A 360 -0.34 -3.53 17.16
CA VAL A 360 0.36 -4.57 16.38
C VAL A 360 0.21 -4.32 14.88
N MET A 361 -1.00 -3.97 14.41
CA MET A 361 -1.22 -3.64 13.00
C MET A 361 -0.45 -2.38 12.59
N ALA A 362 -0.45 -1.34 13.42
CA ALA A 362 0.30 -0.12 13.14
C ALA A 362 1.81 -0.40 13.05
N ALA A 363 2.35 -1.21 13.96
CA ALA A 363 3.75 -1.62 13.94
C ALA A 363 4.08 -2.46 12.70
N ALA A 364 3.22 -3.40 12.32
CA ALA A 364 3.38 -4.21 11.11
C ALA A 364 3.43 -3.35 9.85
N LEU A 365 2.50 -2.40 9.72
CA LEU A 365 2.48 -1.46 8.59
C LEU A 365 3.68 -0.51 8.60
N PHE A 366 4.15 -0.08 9.77
CA PHE A 366 5.37 0.72 9.90
C PHE A 366 6.59 -0.07 9.40
N CYS A 367 6.79 -1.29 9.89
CA CYS A 367 7.88 -2.16 9.46
C CYS A 367 7.81 -2.49 7.96
N ALA A 368 6.61 -2.75 7.43
CA ALA A 368 6.40 -3.01 6.02
C ALA A 368 6.70 -1.77 5.15
N ASN A 369 6.15 -0.61 5.51
CA ASN A 369 6.31 0.61 4.70
C ASN A 369 7.73 1.17 4.79
N VAL A 370 8.27 1.37 5.98
CA VAL A 370 9.59 1.99 6.15
C VAL A 370 10.70 0.97 5.94
N GLY A 371 10.61 -0.18 6.64
CA GLY A 371 11.66 -1.19 6.65
C GLY A 371 11.82 -1.93 5.33
N VAL A 372 10.70 -2.29 4.68
CA VAL A 372 10.77 -3.12 3.47
C VAL A 372 10.48 -2.33 2.21
N ILE A 373 9.39 -1.55 2.14
CA ILE A 373 9.08 -0.79 0.92
C ILE A 373 10.08 0.37 0.77
N GLY A 374 10.26 1.18 1.81
CA GLY A 374 11.14 2.35 1.75
C GLY A 374 12.60 2.01 1.56
N VAL A 375 13.16 1.20 2.47
CA VAL A 375 14.55 0.74 2.38
C VAL A 375 14.75 -0.17 1.17
N GLY A 376 13.79 -1.05 0.87
CA GLY A 376 13.85 -1.97 -0.27
C GLY A 376 13.91 -1.23 -1.59
N ALA A 377 13.08 -0.22 -1.81
CA ALA A 377 13.15 0.59 -3.03
C ALA A 377 14.51 1.30 -3.17
N PHE A 378 15.02 1.89 -2.09
CA PHE A 378 16.38 2.47 -2.08
C PHE A 378 17.44 1.44 -2.44
N MET A 379 17.40 0.25 -1.83
CA MET A 379 18.40 -0.82 -2.06
C MET A 379 18.31 -1.40 -3.46
N ILE A 380 17.10 -1.58 -4.02
CA ILE A 380 16.92 -2.02 -5.42
C ILE A 380 17.58 -1.01 -6.37
N GLY A 381 17.29 0.29 -6.19
CA GLY A 381 17.90 1.35 -7.01
C GLY A 381 19.41 1.41 -6.87
N ALA A 382 19.94 1.38 -5.64
CA ALA A 382 21.38 1.42 -5.37
C ALA A 382 22.12 0.19 -5.94
N SER A 383 21.54 -1.00 -5.81
CA SER A 383 22.12 -2.22 -6.39
C SER A 383 22.08 -2.22 -7.91
N ALA A 384 21.01 -1.70 -8.52
CA ALA A 384 20.93 -1.56 -9.97
C ALA A 384 22.01 -0.57 -10.49
N ASP A 385 22.21 0.58 -9.84
CA ASP A 385 23.26 1.55 -10.21
C ASP A 385 24.67 0.94 -10.07
N TRP A 386 24.92 0.21 -8.97
CA TRP A 386 26.21 -0.47 -8.76
C TRP A 386 26.47 -1.56 -9.80
N MET A 387 25.47 -2.37 -10.14
CA MET A 387 25.56 -3.41 -11.16
C MET A 387 25.77 -2.80 -12.55
N ALA A 388 25.13 -1.69 -12.88
CA ALA A 388 25.33 -0.95 -14.12
C ALA A 388 26.77 -0.42 -14.22
N ALA A 389 27.32 0.15 -13.14
CA ALA A 389 28.71 0.59 -13.07
C ALA A 389 29.72 -0.57 -13.21
N SER A 390 29.29 -1.78 -12.83
CA SER A 390 30.07 -3.03 -12.98
C SER A 390 29.84 -3.74 -14.32
N ASN A 391 29.20 -3.10 -15.30
CA ASN A 391 28.89 -3.63 -16.63
C ASN A 391 28.04 -4.92 -16.63
N VAL A 392 27.18 -5.12 -15.67
CA VAL A 392 26.20 -6.23 -15.69
C VAL A 392 25.18 -5.99 -16.80
N ALA A 393 24.89 -6.99 -17.62
CA ALA A 393 24.08 -6.85 -18.83
C ALA A 393 22.63 -6.41 -18.59
N ALA A 394 22.01 -6.81 -17.47
CA ALA A 394 20.64 -6.46 -17.10
C ALA A 394 20.60 -6.06 -15.61
N PRO A 395 21.05 -4.84 -15.27
CA PRO A 395 21.29 -4.46 -13.89
C PRO A 395 19.98 -4.38 -13.08
N MET A 396 18.90 -3.86 -13.64
CA MET A 396 17.62 -3.76 -12.95
C MET A 396 16.97 -5.14 -12.77
N THR A 397 17.07 -6.04 -13.76
CA THR A 397 16.64 -7.45 -13.63
C THR A 397 17.36 -8.13 -12.48
N SER A 398 18.67 -7.98 -12.39
CA SER A 398 19.49 -8.59 -11.33
C SER A 398 19.15 -8.03 -9.95
N ALA A 399 18.94 -6.72 -9.84
CA ALA A 399 18.52 -6.07 -8.59
C ALA A 399 17.14 -6.56 -8.13
N LEU A 400 16.19 -6.68 -9.06
CA LEU A 400 14.85 -7.18 -8.76
C LEU A 400 14.85 -8.66 -8.38
N LEU A 401 15.64 -9.50 -9.04
CA LEU A 401 15.82 -10.92 -8.65
C LEU A 401 16.41 -11.04 -7.24
N GLY A 402 17.39 -10.20 -6.91
CA GLY A 402 17.92 -10.13 -5.54
C GLY A 402 16.87 -9.77 -4.50
N ALA A 403 15.98 -8.84 -4.82
CA ALA A 403 14.85 -8.49 -3.97
C ALA A 403 13.81 -9.63 -3.90
N ASP A 404 13.45 -10.24 -5.04
CA ASP A 404 12.49 -11.36 -5.10
C ASP A 404 13.00 -12.58 -4.30
N ALA A 405 14.33 -12.76 -4.14
CA ALA A 405 14.90 -13.82 -3.31
C ALA A 405 14.52 -13.71 -1.82
N LEU A 406 14.16 -12.51 -1.32
CA LEU A 406 13.65 -12.35 0.04
C LEU A 406 12.29 -13.05 0.25
N LEU A 407 11.57 -13.38 -0.83
CA LEU A 407 10.35 -14.20 -0.73
C LEU A 407 10.66 -15.61 -0.22
N ILE A 408 11.86 -16.15 -0.49
CA ILE A 408 12.28 -17.44 0.06
C ILE A 408 12.29 -17.36 1.59
N LEU A 409 12.85 -16.27 2.12
CA LEU A 409 12.85 -16.04 3.58
C LEU A 409 11.42 -15.86 4.10
N ALA A 410 10.56 -15.12 3.39
CA ALA A 410 9.15 -14.98 3.75
C ALA A 410 8.44 -16.33 3.82
N ILE A 411 8.63 -17.20 2.83
CA ILE A 411 8.06 -18.56 2.79
C ILE A 411 8.54 -19.36 4.02
N VAL A 412 9.85 -19.36 4.28
CA VAL A 412 10.42 -20.06 5.45
C VAL A 412 9.81 -19.56 6.75
N VAL A 413 9.68 -18.24 6.92
CA VAL A 413 9.11 -17.65 8.14
C VAL A 413 7.63 -18.00 8.28
N TYR A 414 6.83 -18.04 7.19
CA TYR A 414 5.44 -18.52 7.24
C TYR A 414 5.34 -20.00 7.60
N LEU A 415 6.24 -20.85 7.11
CA LEU A 415 6.31 -22.27 7.50
C LEU A 415 6.69 -22.45 8.99
N LEU A 416 7.62 -21.63 9.50
CA LEU A 416 7.97 -21.62 10.92
C LEU A 416 6.79 -21.14 11.78
N LEU A 417 6.06 -20.14 11.32
CA LEU A 417 4.85 -19.65 11.98
C LEU A 417 3.78 -20.76 12.02
N HIS A 418 3.55 -21.45 10.89
CA HIS A 418 2.62 -22.58 10.83
C HIS A 418 3.00 -23.66 11.84
N ARG A 419 4.27 -24.11 11.87
CA ARG A 419 4.75 -25.09 12.85
C ARG A 419 4.53 -24.63 14.29
N ALA A 420 4.84 -23.39 14.61
CA ALA A 420 4.65 -22.82 15.94
C ALA A 420 3.16 -22.74 16.36
N ILE A 421 2.23 -22.64 15.41
CA ILE A 421 0.78 -22.67 15.67
C ILE A 421 0.33 -24.11 15.96
N THR A 422 0.79 -25.10 15.18
CA THR A 422 0.33 -26.49 15.28
C THR A 422 0.85 -27.22 16.50
N THR A 423 2.10 -26.98 16.93
CA THR A 423 2.66 -27.62 18.13
C THR A 423 1.90 -27.32 19.42
N ARG A 424 1.15 -26.22 19.51
CA ARG A 424 0.33 -25.89 20.70
C ARG A 424 -1.02 -26.60 20.73
N VAL A 425 -1.48 -27.13 19.62
CA VAL A 425 -2.77 -27.85 19.56
C VAL A 425 -2.58 -29.28 20.07
N GLU A 426 -1.35 -29.77 20.08
CA GLU A 426 -0.96 -31.12 20.56
C GLU A 426 -0.57 -31.15 22.05
N GLU A 427 -0.29 -29.98 22.68
CA GLU A 427 -0.11 -29.83 24.14
C GLU A 427 -1.43 -29.44 24.82
#